data_ff29f77ea4bb707016de019960a1b6ed
#
_entry.id   ff29f77ea4bb707016de019960a1b6ed
#
_cell.length_a   1.000
_cell.length_b   1.000
_cell.length_c   1.000
_cell.angle_alpha   90.00
_cell.angle_beta   90.00
_cell.angle_gamma   90.00
#
_symmetry.space_group_name_H-M   'P 1'
#
loop_
_entity.id
_entity.type
_entity.pdbx_description
1 polymer ?
#
loop_
_entity_poly.entity_id
_entity_poly.type
_entity_poly.pdbx_seq_one_letter_code
_entity_poly.pdbx_strand_id
1 'polypeptide(L)'
;MKKIILSLVILQTFVSAAFSQIRVGILNGPSCIPVANMMENIVSIDNQELSYEKFSEATKLLPKMIKNEIDIGFLPVNVAAKVYNTSNRALVCAAITGYGNLALITKDKTVSSFQNLKGKTVYVAGQGATPDYLMQYLLKENEIETNCENGITLDYTIPTAQIAPALISGKIEYAVVPEPFITIAQMKDNSIYSVIDFQKEFSRFNKNEDYPLTVLVVNKKFAEEHNETLHKFLDEYSKAWGLTIALPAQSAQLCEKYDLGLPSAVVSKSIPKTNYVFISAKDGKESIEKILSIFMELNPSSVGAKLPDEEFYFN
;
A
#
# COMPACT_ATOMS: atom_id res chain seq x y z
N MET A 1 53.67 55.82 -23.93
CA MET A 1 53.73 54.50 -23.31
C MET A 1 52.37 54.24 -22.63
N LYS A 2 51.48 53.48 -23.31
CA LYS A 2 50.13 53.12 -22.76
C LYS A 2 50.25 51.79 -22.03
N LYS A 3 49.96 51.78 -20.74
CA LYS A 3 49.90 50.55 -19.94
C LYS A 3 48.51 49.90 -20.13
N ILE A 4 48.50 48.71 -20.73
CA ILE A 4 47.31 47.88 -20.83
C ILE A 4 47.22 47.08 -19.52
N ILE A 5 46.19 47.35 -18.73
CA ILE A 5 45.84 46.55 -17.54
C ILE A 5 44.92 45.42 -18.03
N LEU A 6 45.45 44.20 -18.00
CA LEU A 6 44.70 42.97 -18.32
C LEU A 6 43.94 42.54 -17.05
N SER A 7 42.66 42.86 -17.00
CA SER A 7 41.78 42.37 -15.90
C SER A 7 41.40 40.91 -16.16
N LEU A 8 41.95 40.02 -15.37
CA LEU A 8 41.63 38.59 -15.35
C LEU A 8 40.29 38.43 -14.61
N VAL A 9 39.18 38.25 -15.36
CA VAL A 9 37.89 37.91 -14.81
C VAL A 9 37.90 36.41 -14.51
N ILE A 10 38.04 36.02 -13.27
CA ILE A 10 37.86 34.65 -12.80
C ILE A 10 36.35 34.40 -12.75
N LEU A 11 35.85 33.69 -13.76
CA LEU A 11 34.48 33.17 -13.80
C LEU A 11 34.40 31.98 -12.84
N GLN A 12 34.00 32.21 -11.59
CA GLN A 12 33.64 31.15 -10.67
C GLN A 12 32.33 30.51 -11.16
N THR A 13 32.44 29.41 -11.87
CA THR A 13 31.31 28.51 -12.12
C THR A 13 30.92 27.87 -10.78
N PHE A 14 29.89 28.40 -10.13
CA PHE A 14 29.16 27.68 -9.12
C PHE A 14 28.53 26.46 -9.81
N VAL A 15 29.20 25.31 -9.75
CA VAL A 15 28.55 24.03 -9.97
C VAL A 15 27.62 23.84 -8.78
N SER A 16 26.36 24.20 -8.95
CA SER A 16 25.29 23.78 -8.05
C SER A 16 25.31 22.24 -8.10
N ALA A 17 25.89 21.61 -7.10
CA ALA A 17 25.71 20.18 -6.89
C ALA A 17 24.20 20.01 -6.67
N ALA A 18 23.49 19.62 -7.71
CA ALA A 18 22.13 19.15 -7.55
C ALA A 18 22.26 17.91 -6.64
N PHE A 19 21.91 18.08 -5.36
CA PHE A 19 21.82 16.94 -4.46
C PHE A 19 20.85 15.95 -5.10
N SER A 20 21.34 14.78 -5.46
CA SER A 20 20.51 13.68 -5.90
C SER A 20 19.55 13.35 -4.77
N GLN A 21 18.26 13.21 -5.07
CA GLN A 21 17.23 12.89 -4.09
C GLN A 21 16.70 11.48 -4.33
N ILE A 22 16.37 10.79 -3.25
CA ILE A 22 15.56 9.58 -3.27
C ILE A 22 14.11 10.02 -3.04
N ARG A 23 13.27 9.87 -4.05
CA ARG A 23 11.88 10.35 -4.03
C ARG A 23 10.94 9.20 -3.65
N VAL A 24 10.31 9.31 -2.48
CA VAL A 24 9.44 8.29 -1.91
C VAL A 24 7.99 8.72 -2.00
N GLY A 25 7.18 7.95 -2.73
CA GLY A 25 5.73 8.13 -2.82
C GLY A 25 5.02 7.29 -1.77
N ILE A 26 4.22 7.92 -0.91
CA ILE A 26 3.44 7.25 0.13
C ILE A 26 1.95 7.39 -0.10
N LEU A 27 1.22 6.28 0.07
CA LEU A 27 -0.24 6.30 0.02
C LEU A 27 -0.82 6.60 1.41
N ASN A 28 -1.90 7.38 1.45
CA ASN A 28 -2.68 7.56 2.67
C ASN A 28 -3.27 6.21 3.10
N GLY A 29 -2.87 5.71 4.26
CA GLY A 29 -3.29 4.41 4.75
C GLY A 29 -2.19 3.70 5.54
N PRO A 30 -2.23 2.36 5.66
CA PRO A 30 -1.29 1.64 6.52
C PRO A 30 0.18 1.80 6.09
N SER A 31 0.46 1.90 4.79
CA SER A 31 1.84 1.97 4.27
C SER A 31 2.62 3.22 4.70
N CYS A 32 1.94 4.33 5.05
CA CYS A 32 2.62 5.54 5.49
C CYS A 32 3.13 5.47 6.94
N ILE A 33 2.61 4.56 7.77
CA ILE A 33 2.92 4.52 9.21
C ILE A 33 4.39 4.14 9.46
N PRO A 34 4.98 3.08 8.88
CA PRO A 34 6.41 2.81 9.05
C PRO A 34 7.29 3.93 8.47
N VAL A 35 6.86 4.57 7.39
CA VAL A 35 7.61 5.68 6.76
C VAL A 35 7.75 6.87 7.71
N ALA A 36 6.81 7.11 8.63
CA ALA A 36 6.94 8.17 9.64
C ALA A 36 8.21 8.02 10.49
N ASN A 37 8.61 6.79 10.83
CA ASN A 37 9.85 6.52 11.54
C ASN A 37 11.09 6.79 10.65
N MET A 38 11.02 6.54 9.35
CA MET A 38 12.09 6.95 8.42
C MET A 38 12.22 8.46 8.36
N MET A 39 11.10 9.18 8.20
CA MET A 39 11.08 10.65 8.14
C MET A 39 11.72 11.30 9.39
N GLU A 40 11.60 10.66 10.56
CA GLU A 40 12.18 11.14 11.81
C GLU A 40 13.68 10.88 11.91
N ASN A 41 14.13 9.70 11.47
CA ASN A 41 15.46 9.21 11.79
C ASN A 41 16.44 9.30 10.62
N ILE A 42 15.96 9.37 9.38
CA ILE A 42 16.79 9.26 8.17
C ILE A 42 16.58 10.47 7.27
N VAL A 43 17.58 11.32 7.20
CA VAL A 43 17.57 12.51 6.34
C VAL A 43 18.13 12.21 4.96
N SER A 44 19.17 11.37 4.88
CA SER A 44 19.84 11.02 3.64
C SER A 44 20.41 9.61 3.67
N ILE A 45 20.57 9.00 2.50
CA ILE A 45 21.28 7.74 2.26
C ILE A 45 22.29 7.99 1.14
N ASP A 46 23.56 7.64 1.35
CA ASP A 46 24.67 7.88 0.38
C ASP A 46 24.74 9.34 -0.12
N ASN A 47 24.54 10.31 0.76
CA ASN A 47 24.47 11.75 0.48
C ASN A 47 23.30 12.15 -0.46
N GLN A 48 22.31 11.29 -0.65
CA GLN A 48 21.06 11.59 -1.36
C GLN A 48 19.98 11.86 -0.32
N GLU A 49 19.38 13.05 -0.35
CA GLU A 49 18.30 13.42 0.57
C GLU A 49 17.04 12.63 0.26
N LEU A 50 16.31 12.21 1.31
CA LEU A 50 15.00 11.58 1.18
C LEU A 50 13.92 12.66 1.08
N SER A 51 13.13 12.59 0.01
CA SER A 51 11.95 13.43 -0.17
C SER A 51 10.69 12.56 -0.21
N TYR A 52 9.61 13.06 0.39
CA TYR A 52 8.37 12.30 0.54
C TYR A 52 7.19 13.04 -0.08
N GLU A 53 6.45 12.37 -0.96
CA GLU A 53 5.22 12.90 -1.54
C GLU A 53 4.04 12.02 -1.17
N LYS A 54 2.95 12.64 -0.67
CA LYS A 54 1.73 11.94 -0.24
C LYS A 54 0.72 11.86 -1.37
N PHE A 55 0.13 10.67 -1.54
CA PHE A 55 -0.90 10.41 -2.55
C PHE A 55 -2.14 9.81 -1.89
N SER A 56 -3.32 10.28 -2.32
CA SER A 56 -4.59 9.73 -1.85
C SER A 56 -4.89 8.33 -2.43
N GLU A 57 -4.32 8.00 -3.59
CA GLU A 57 -4.62 6.78 -4.35
C GLU A 57 -3.43 6.36 -5.21
N ALA A 58 -3.32 5.04 -5.48
CA ALA A 58 -2.31 4.48 -6.37
C ALA A 58 -2.38 5.05 -7.79
N THR A 59 -3.57 5.37 -8.28
CA THR A 59 -3.80 5.97 -9.62
C THR A 59 -3.10 7.32 -9.80
N LYS A 60 -2.82 8.05 -8.73
CA LYS A 60 -2.06 9.32 -8.75
C LYS A 60 -0.55 9.10 -8.61
N LEU A 61 -0.13 8.08 -7.88
CA LEU A 61 1.28 7.71 -7.70
C LEU A 61 1.89 7.07 -8.96
N LEU A 62 1.17 6.13 -9.58
CA LEU A 62 1.67 5.32 -10.68
C LEU A 62 2.22 6.12 -11.88
N PRO A 63 1.54 7.17 -12.40
CA PRO A 63 2.07 7.95 -13.51
C PRO A 63 3.43 8.58 -13.18
N LYS A 64 3.64 9.01 -11.93
CA LYS A 64 4.91 9.60 -11.50
C LYS A 64 6.01 8.56 -11.38
N MET A 65 5.72 7.36 -10.90
CA MET A 65 6.69 6.26 -10.89
C MET A 65 7.10 5.86 -12.31
N ILE A 66 6.13 5.69 -13.22
CA ILE A 66 6.40 5.32 -14.62
C ILE A 66 7.23 6.40 -15.34
N LYS A 67 7.05 7.66 -15.00
CA LYS A 67 7.82 8.79 -15.56
C LYS A 67 9.17 9.04 -14.88
N ASN A 68 9.57 8.19 -13.94
CA ASN A 68 10.77 8.38 -13.10
C ASN A 68 10.75 9.69 -12.27
N GLU A 69 9.57 10.16 -11.86
CA GLU A 69 9.40 11.31 -10.95
C GLU A 69 9.37 10.86 -9.48
N ILE A 70 9.05 9.58 -9.22
CA ILE A 70 9.10 8.90 -7.92
C ILE A 70 9.92 7.63 -8.09
N ASP A 71 10.83 7.37 -7.16
CA ASP A 71 11.77 6.24 -7.20
C ASP A 71 11.23 5.02 -6.46
N ILE A 72 10.65 5.24 -5.29
CA ILE A 72 10.17 4.19 -4.37
C ILE A 72 8.73 4.49 -3.98
N GLY A 73 7.90 3.45 -3.92
CA GLY A 73 6.49 3.60 -3.54
C GLY A 73 5.89 2.34 -2.94
N PHE A 74 4.62 2.42 -2.55
CA PHE A 74 3.88 1.31 -1.97
C PHE A 74 2.61 1.08 -2.78
N LEU A 75 2.35 -0.17 -3.16
CA LEU A 75 1.21 -0.52 -4.01
C LEU A 75 0.52 -1.79 -3.51
N PRO A 76 -0.77 -1.98 -3.81
CA PRO A 76 -1.39 -3.31 -3.77
C PRO A 76 -0.62 -4.27 -4.68
N VAL A 77 -0.45 -5.51 -4.25
CA VAL A 77 0.43 -6.49 -4.92
C VAL A 77 0.03 -6.75 -6.38
N ASN A 78 -1.27 -6.85 -6.66
CA ASN A 78 -1.76 -7.05 -8.02
C ASN A 78 -1.56 -5.82 -8.91
N VAL A 79 -1.68 -4.62 -8.35
CA VAL A 79 -1.43 -3.37 -9.09
C VAL A 79 0.04 -3.28 -9.49
N ALA A 80 0.96 -3.66 -8.59
CA ALA A 80 2.39 -3.74 -8.89
C ALA A 80 2.66 -4.71 -10.05
N ALA A 81 2.13 -5.93 -9.99
CA ALA A 81 2.27 -6.93 -11.05
C ALA A 81 1.68 -6.45 -12.38
N LYS A 82 0.47 -5.87 -12.35
CA LYS A 82 -0.19 -5.34 -13.55
C LYS A 82 0.67 -4.25 -14.21
N VAL A 83 1.16 -3.29 -13.44
CA VAL A 83 2.01 -2.20 -13.97
C VAL A 83 3.30 -2.76 -14.53
N TYR A 84 3.97 -3.67 -13.82
CA TYR A 84 5.15 -4.36 -14.35
C TYR A 84 4.88 -4.96 -15.74
N ASN A 85 3.80 -5.74 -15.87
CA ASN A 85 3.47 -6.43 -17.12
C ASN A 85 3.03 -5.51 -18.26
N THR A 86 2.43 -4.34 -17.95
CA THR A 86 1.81 -3.46 -18.97
C THR A 86 2.60 -2.19 -19.26
N SER A 87 3.64 -1.86 -18.47
CA SER A 87 4.43 -0.62 -18.60
C SER A 87 5.90 -0.88 -18.97
N ASN A 88 6.17 -1.91 -19.74
CA ASN A 88 7.54 -2.28 -20.12
C ASN A 88 8.47 -2.49 -18.91
N ARG A 89 7.95 -3.16 -17.85
CA ARG A 89 8.70 -3.45 -16.61
C ARG A 89 9.21 -2.19 -15.88
N ALA A 90 8.40 -1.12 -15.88
CA ALA A 90 8.82 0.16 -15.30
C ALA A 90 9.09 0.11 -13.77
N LEU A 91 8.57 -0.89 -13.07
CA LEU A 91 8.78 -1.09 -11.64
C LEU A 91 9.28 -2.50 -11.35
N VAL A 92 9.92 -2.69 -10.20
CA VAL A 92 10.21 -3.99 -9.57
C VAL A 92 9.63 -4.02 -8.15
N CYS A 93 9.32 -5.21 -7.66
CA CYS A 93 8.89 -5.43 -6.29
C CYS A 93 10.12 -5.70 -5.42
N ALA A 94 10.31 -4.93 -4.34
CA ALA A 94 11.45 -5.08 -3.46
C ALA A 94 11.12 -5.81 -2.16
N ALA A 95 9.91 -5.62 -1.61
CA ALA A 95 9.51 -6.31 -0.38
C ALA A 95 7.98 -6.38 -0.24
N ILE A 96 7.50 -7.37 0.50
CA ILE A 96 6.16 -7.37 1.08
C ILE A 96 6.24 -6.55 2.37
N THR A 97 5.35 -5.55 2.52
CA THR A 97 5.33 -4.66 3.69
C THR A 97 4.08 -4.81 4.55
N GLY A 98 3.08 -5.54 4.09
CA GLY A 98 1.88 -5.86 4.84
C GLY A 98 1.14 -7.04 4.24
N TYR A 99 0.70 -7.91 5.12
CA TYR A 99 -0.24 -8.97 4.83
C TYR A 99 -1.69 -8.51 5.05
N GLY A 100 -2.64 -9.44 4.89
CA GLY A 100 -4.06 -9.16 4.99
C GLY A 100 -4.47 -8.48 6.30
N ASN A 101 -5.23 -7.40 6.17
CA ASN A 101 -5.79 -6.63 7.28
C ASN A 101 -7.16 -6.06 6.92
N LEU A 102 -7.89 -6.75 6.04
CA LEU A 102 -9.21 -6.38 5.57
C LEU A 102 -10.29 -7.01 6.45
N ALA A 103 -11.35 -6.26 6.70
CA ALA A 103 -12.56 -6.82 7.31
C ALA A 103 -13.82 -6.22 6.69
N LEU A 104 -14.89 -7.01 6.73
CA LEU A 104 -16.25 -6.48 6.57
C LEU A 104 -16.71 -5.89 7.89
N ILE A 105 -17.08 -4.62 7.86
CA ILE A 105 -17.57 -3.87 9.02
C ILE A 105 -19.02 -3.42 8.79
N THR A 106 -19.81 -3.48 9.85
CA THR A 106 -21.25 -3.12 9.83
C THR A 106 -21.77 -2.85 11.24
N LYS A 107 -22.95 -2.21 11.35
CA LYS A 107 -23.74 -2.10 12.59
C LYS A 107 -24.69 -3.29 12.76
N ASP A 108 -24.90 -4.09 11.72
CA ASP A 108 -25.79 -5.25 11.72
C ASP A 108 -25.11 -6.46 12.41
N LYS A 109 -25.56 -6.75 13.64
CA LYS A 109 -25.06 -7.88 14.44
C LYS A 109 -25.53 -9.26 13.95
N THR A 110 -26.46 -9.30 13.02
CA THR A 110 -26.96 -10.57 12.45
C THR A 110 -26.03 -11.16 11.41
N VAL A 111 -25.10 -10.35 10.87
CA VAL A 111 -24.11 -10.80 9.91
C VAL A 111 -22.98 -11.54 10.61
N SER A 112 -22.78 -12.80 10.26
CA SER A 112 -21.69 -13.64 10.75
C SER A 112 -20.99 -14.43 9.63
N SER A 113 -21.50 -14.33 8.39
CA SER A 113 -20.94 -14.96 7.20
C SER A 113 -21.35 -14.19 5.94
N PHE A 114 -20.70 -14.46 4.82
CA PHE A 114 -21.10 -13.88 3.53
C PHE A 114 -22.52 -14.24 3.11
N GLN A 115 -23.06 -15.38 3.53
CA GLN A 115 -24.43 -15.78 3.22
C GLN A 115 -25.48 -14.79 3.74
N ASN A 116 -25.20 -14.11 4.86
CA ASN A 116 -26.10 -13.11 5.43
C ASN A 116 -26.15 -11.80 4.61
N LEU A 117 -25.26 -11.64 3.64
CA LEU A 117 -25.16 -10.46 2.80
C LEU A 117 -25.89 -10.60 1.46
N LYS A 118 -26.50 -11.76 1.16
CA LYS A 118 -27.30 -11.96 -0.06
C LYS A 118 -28.40 -10.91 -0.17
N GLY A 119 -28.54 -10.30 -1.36
CA GLY A 119 -29.45 -9.19 -1.62
C GLY A 119 -29.02 -7.84 -1.02
N LYS A 120 -27.82 -7.75 -0.43
CA LYS A 120 -27.28 -6.51 0.14
C LYS A 120 -26.25 -5.87 -0.79
N THR A 121 -26.06 -4.56 -0.59
CA THR A 121 -24.95 -3.82 -1.23
C THR A 121 -23.79 -3.70 -0.25
N VAL A 122 -22.60 -4.10 -0.66
CA VAL A 122 -21.35 -4.01 0.10
C VAL A 122 -20.41 -3.04 -0.60
N TYR A 123 -20.00 -2.00 0.12
CA TYR A 123 -19.04 -1.01 -0.38
C TYR A 123 -17.63 -1.50 -0.13
N VAL A 124 -16.84 -1.63 -1.20
CA VAL A 124 -15.51 -2.24 -1.15
C VAL A 124 -14.44 -1.22 -1.50
N ALA A 125 -13.39 -1.17 -0.68
CA ALA A 125 -12.23 -0.31 -0.93
C ALA A 125 -11.46 -0.76 -2.17
N GLY A 126 -11.00 0.19 -2.99
CA GLY A 126 -9.97 -0.05 -4.01
C GLY A 126 -10.39 -0.93 -5.18
N GLN A 127 -11.33 -0.47 -6.01
CA GLN A 127 -11.71 -1.15 -7.25
C GLN A 127 -10.49 -1.52 -8.10
N GLY A 128 -10.43 -2.77 -8.56
CA GLY A 128 -9.31 -3.29 -9.36
C GLY A 128 -8.02 -3.53 -8.58
N ALA A 129 -8.03 -3.37 -7.26
CA ALA A 129 -6.91 -3.65 -6.35
C ALA A 129 -7.16 -4.91 -5.52
N THR A 130 -6.19 -5.29 -4.68
CA THR A 130 -6.27 -6.50 -3.85
C THR A 130 -7.58 -6.65 -3.06
N PRO A 131 -8.14 -5.61 -2.40
CA PRO A 131 -9.39 -5.76 -1.66
C PRO A 131 -10.57 -6.20 -2.52
N ASP A 132 -10.68 -5.67 -3.72
CA ASP A 132 -11.72 -6.02 -4.68
C ASP A 132 -11.62 -7.49 -5.12
N TYR A 133 -10.47 -7.89 -5.66
CA TYR A 133 -10.29 -9.28 -6.13
C TYR A 133 -10.35 -10.29 -4.99
N LEU A 134 -9.88 -9.93 -3.80
CA LEU A 134 -10.01 -10.80 -2.64
C LEU A 134 -11.48 -11.00 -2.23
N MET A 135 -12.28 -9.93 -2.23
CA MET A 135 -13.72 -10.04 -1.97
C MET A 135 -14.39 -10.96 -3.01
N GLN A 136 -14.11 -10.76 -4.29
CA GLN A 136 -14.64 -11.62 -5.35
C GLN A 136 -14.22 -13.10 -5.19
N TYR A 137 -12.94 -13.35 -4.85
CA TYR A 137 -12.43 -14.68 -4.57
C TYR A 137 -13.17 -15.33 -3.40
N LEU A 138 -13.27 -14.64 -2.27
CA LEU A 138 -13.94 -15.19 -1.08
C LEU A 138 -15.43 -15.44 -1.32
N LEU A 139 -16.11 -14.60 -2.09
CA LEU A 139 -17.50 -14.87 -2.50
C LEU A 139 -17.61 -16.09 -3.37
N LYS A 140 -16.73 -16.27 -4.36
CA LYS A 140 -16.68 -17.48 -5.22
C LYS A 140 -16.46 -18.73 -4.38
N GLU A 141 -15.49 -18.73 -3.45
CA GLU A 141 -15.21 -19.88 -2.58
C GLU A 141 -16.37 -20.20 -1.61
N ASN A 142 -17.21 -19.21 -1.30
CA ASN A 142 -18.43 -19.39 -0.52
C ASN A 142 -19.68 -19.63 -1.37
N GLU A 143 -19.54 -19.88 -2.68
CA GLU A 143 -20.62 -20.14 -3.64
C GLU A 143 -21.68 -19.02 -3.66
N ILE A 144 -21.21 -17.76 -3.63
CA ILE A 144 -22.07 -16.58 -3.67
C ILE A 144 -21.83 -15.81 -4.95
N GLU A 145 -22.89 -15.59 -5.69
CA GLU A 145 -22.89 -14.78 -6.91
C GLU A 145 -22.86 -13.28 -6.57
N THR A 146 -22.34 -12.48 -7.49
CA THR A 146 -22.28 -11.02 -7.36
C THR A 146 -23.12 -10.35 -8.43
N ASN A 147 -23.66 -9.17 -8.08
CA ASN A 147 -24.38 -8.29 -9.01
C ASN A 147 -25.57 -8.98 -9.74
N CYS A 148 -26.27 -9.89 -9.04
CA CYS A 148 -27.50 -10.54 -9.51
C CYS A 148 -28.58 -10.46 -8.42
N GLU A 149 -29.83 -10.83 -8.73
CA GLU A 149 -31.01 -10.63 -7.88
C GLU A 149 -30.87 -11.24 -6.48
N ASN A 150 -30.25 -12.41 -6.35
CA ASN A 150 -30.03 -13.11 -5.09
C ASN A 150 -28.56 -13.09 -4.64
N GLY A 151 -27.73 -12.30 -5.30
CA GLY A 151 -26.31 -12.17 -5.01
C GLY A 151 -25.99 -11.01 -4.08
N ILE A 152 -24.72 -10.71 -3.95
CA ILE A 152 -24.22 -9.51 -3.26
C ILE A 152 -23.88 -8.46 -4.32
N THR A 153 -24.39 -7.24 -4.16
CA THR A 153 -23.98 -6.11 -4.99
C THR A 153 -22.71 -5.51 -4.44
N LEU A 154 -21.64 -5.45 -5.26
CA LEU A 154 -20.40 -4.80 -4.91
C LEU A 154 -20.40 -3.36 -5.45
N ASP A 155 -20.19 -2.38 -4.56
CA ASP A 155 -20.15 -0.96 -4.89
C ASP A 155 -18.78 -0.36 -4.60
N TYR A 156 -18.24 0.38 -5.55
CA TYR A 156 -16.89 0.99 -5.50
C TYR A 156 -16.95 2.52 -5.67
N THR A 157 -18.14 3.10 -5.61
CA THR A 157 -18.34 4.55 -5.89
C THR A 157 -17.76 5.46 -4.82
N ILE A 158 -17.51 4.93 -3.61
CA ILE A 158 -16.97 5.71 -2.48
C ILE A 158 -15.46 5.49 -2.39
N PRO A 159 -14.63 6.57 -2.43
CA PRO A 159 -13.19 6.47 -2.21
C PRO A 159 -12.86 5.86 -0.83
N THR A 160 -11.81 5.05 -0.75
CA THR A 160 -11.45 4.25 0.45
C THR A 160 -11.48 5.05 1.75
N ALA A 161 -10.89 6.25 1.76
CA ALA A 161 -10.85 7.10 2.97
C ALA A 161 -12.23 7.64 3.41
N GLN A 162 -13.24 7.57 2.54
CA GLN A 162 -14.59 8.07 2.81
C GLN A 162 -15.58 6.94 3.18
N ILE A 163 -15.22 5.68 3.01
CA ILE A 163 -16.09 4.54 3.30
C ILE A 163 -16.43 4.49 4.82
N ALA A 164 -15.42 4.58 5.69
CA ALA A 164 -15.67 4.59 7.13
C ALA A 164 -16.56 5.77 7.59
N PRO A 165 -16.32 7.01 7.17
CA PRO A 165 -17.25 8.12 7.40
C PRO A 165 -18.68 7.88 6.91
N ALA A 166 -18.85 7.26 5.73
CA ALA A 166 -20.17 6.95 5.19
C ALA A 166 -20.92 5.90 6.04
N LEU A 167 -20.21 4.87 6.53
CA LEU A 167 -20.77 3.87 7.44
C LEU A 167 -21.14 4.47 8.80
N ILE A 168 -20.28 5.30 9.38
CA ILE A 168 -20.53 6.00 10.65
C ILE A 168 -21.80 6.84 10.54
N SER A 169 -21.98 7.59 9.46
CA SER A 169 -23.15 8.44 9.23
C SER A 169 -24.42 7.68 8.85
N GLY A 170 -24.35 6.36 8.65
CA GLY A 170 -25.48 5.54 8.23
C GLY A 170 -25.89 5.68 6.77
N LYS A 171 -25.04 6.29 5.92
CA LYS A 171 -25.29 6.37 4.47
C LYS A 171 -25.12 5.02 3.79
N ILE A 172 -24.30 4.15 4.34
CA ILE A 172 -24.08 2.77 3.91
C ILE A 172 -24.16 1.84 5.11
N GLU A 173 -24.46 0.55 4.88
CA GLU A 173 -24.65 -0.43 5.95
C GLU A 173 -23.52 -1.45 6.05
N TYR A 174 -22.90 -1.82 4.92
CA TYR A 174 -21.88 -2.86 4.85
C TYR A 174 -20.66 -2.35 4.07
N ALA A 175 -19.49 -2.52 4.66
CA ALA A 175 -18.26 -2.02 4.07
C ALA A 175 -17.08 -2.99 4.26
N VAL A 176 -16.23 -3.12 3.23
CA VAL A 176 -14.95 -3.82 3.28
C VAL A 176 -13.84 -2.79 3.19
N VAL A 177 -13.07 -2.66 4.25
CA VAL A 177 -11.97 -1.70 4.37
C VAL A 177 -10.77 -2.31 5.08
N PRO A 178 -9.55 -1.79 4.84
CA PRO A 178 -8.36 -2.17 5.61
C PRO A 178 -8.26 -1.38 6.93
N GLU A 179 -7.34 -1.80 7.80
CA GLU A 179 -6.82 -0.90 8.83
C GLU A 179 -6.08 0.28 8.14
N PRO A 180 -6.05 1.47 8.71
CA PRO A 180 -6.63 1.90 9.99
C PRO A 180 -8.11 2.30 9.92
N PHE A 181 -8.78 2.17 8.77
CA PHE A 181 -10.16 2.62 8.57
C PHE A 181 -11.17 1.82 9.42
N ILE A 182 -10.89 0.54 9.70
CA ILE A 182 -11.65 -0.28 10.65
C ILE A 182 -11.59 0.37 12.04
N THR A 183 -10.38 0.66 12.52
CA THR A 183 -10.17 1.31 13.82
C THR A 183 -10.81 2.71 13.87
N ILE A 184 -10.74 3.51 12.80
CA ILE A 184 -11.43 4.81 12.69
C ILE A 184 -12.94 4.63 12.91
N ALA A 185 -13.56 3.70 12.19
CA ALA A 185 -15.00 3.46 12.29
C ALA A 185 -15.40 3.05 13.70
N GLN A 186 -14.72 2.07 14.28
CA GLN A 186 -15.02 1.54 15.63
C GLN A 186 -14.75 2.52 16.77
N MET A 187 -13.76 3.40 16.63
CA MET A 187 -13.50 4.45 17.64
C MET A 187 -14.51 5.58 17.59
N LYS A 188 -15.09 5.85 16.43
CA LYS A 188 -16.10 6.91 16.26
C LYS A 188 -17.51 6.42 16.59
N ASP A 189 -17.78 5.13 16.34
CA ASP A 189 -19.07 4.51 16.62
C ASP A 189 -18.87 3.06 17.11
N ASN A 190 -19.09 2.84 18.40
CA ASN A 190 -18.90 1.54 19.05
C ASN A 190 -19.96 0.50 18.65
N SER A 191 -20.99 0.89 17.91
CA SER A 191 -21.96 -0.04 17.31
C SER A 191 -21.46 -0.68 16.00
N ILE A 192 -20.29 -0.29 15.48
CA ILE A 192 -19.68 -0.86 14.29
C ILE A 192 -18.79 -2.05 14.70
N TYR A 193 -19.04 -3.20 14.11
CA TYR A 193 -18.31 -4.45 14.36
C TYR A 193 -17.56 -4.90 13.10
N SER A 194 -16.40 -5.52 13.29
CA SER A 194 -15.77 -6.36 12.26
C SER A 194 -16.41 -7.75 12.36
N VAL A 195 -17.22 -8.09 11.36
CA VAL A 195 -18.04 -9.32 11.39
C VAL A 195 -17.45 -10.44 10.55
N ILE A 196 -16.66 -10.11 9.51
CA ILE A 196 -15.92 -11.07 8.69
C ILE A 196 -14.48 -10.57 8.57
N ASP A 197 -13.55 -11.38 9.05
CA ASP A 197 -12.11 -11.18 8.96
C ASP A 197 -11.61 -11.89 7.68
N PHE A 198 -11.15 -11.11 6.71
CA PHE A 198 -10.75 -11.64 5.39
C PHE A 198 -9.51 -12.51 5.47
N GLN A 199 -8.64 -12.24 6.44
CA GLN A 199 -7.46 -13.05 6.70
C GLN A 199 -7.85 -14.48 7.11
N LYS A 200 -8.79 -14.59 8.06
CA LYS A 200 -9.29 -15.90 8.52
C LYS A 200 -10.04 -16.63 7.42
N GLU A 201 -10.86 -15.91 6.65
CA GLU A 201 -11.58 -16.51 5.51
C GLU A 201 -10.62 -17.00 4.43
N PHE A 202 -9.61 -16.22 4.07
CA PHE A 202 -8.59 -16.63 3.10
C PHE A 202 -7.82 -17.87 3.59
N SER A 203 -7.34 -17.85 4.83
CA SER A 203 -6.60 -18.97 5.45
C SER A 203 -7.41 -20.27 5.45
N ARG A 204 -8.73 -20.20 5.61
CA ARG A 204 -9.62 -21.38 5.59
C ARG A 204 -9.55 -22.13 4.26
N PHE A 205 -9.43 -21.43 3.14
CA PHE A 205 -9.34 -22.01 1.80
C PHE A 205 -7.90 -22.25 1.33
N ASN A 206 -6.90 -21.66 2.01
CA ASN A 206 -5.51 -21.62 1.59
C ASN A 206 -4.53 -22.21 2.60
N LYS A 207 -4.85 -23.37 3.21
CA LYS A 207 -3.97 -24.14 4.09
C LYS A 207 -3.38 -23.35 5.27
N ASN A 208 -4.15 -22.42 5.83
CA ASN A 208 -3.74 -21.49 6.90
C ASN A 208 -2.63 -20.49 6.51
N GLU A 209 -2.45 -20.26 5.22
CA GLU A 209 -1.53 -19.23 4.74
C GLU A 209 -2.14 -17.83 4.78
N ASP A 210 -1.27 -16.84 4.79
CA ASP A 210 -1.61 -15.42 4.69
C ASP A 210 -1.47 -14.93 3.24
N TYR A 211 -1.96 -13.73 2.93
CA TYR A 211 -1.86 -13.15 1.60
C TYR A 211 -1.18 -11.78 1.65
N PRO A 212 -0.23 -11.49 0.71
CA PRO A 212 0.32 -10.17 0.55
C PRO A 212 -0.75 -9.16 0.14
N LEU A 213 -0.83 -8.06 0.87
CA LEU A 213 -1.75 -6.95 0.55
C LEU A 213 -0.97 -5.78 -0.08
N THR A 214 0.13 -5.40 0.55
CA THR A 214 0.93 -4.24 0.16
C THR A 214 2.38 -4.64 -0.05
N VAL A 215 2.94 -4.16 -1.16
CA VAL A 215 4.36 -4.33 -1.51
C VAL A 215 5.05 -2.98 -1.66
N LEU A 216 6.33 -2.94 -1.31
CA LEU A 216 7.25 -1.87 -1.65
C LEU A 216 7.73 -2.10 -3.08
N VAL A 217 7.53 -1.12 -3.93
CA VAL A 217 7.95 -1.13 -5.32
C VAL A 217 8.96 -0.04 -5.61
N VAL A 218 9.82 -0.31 -6.57
CA VAL A 218 10.90 0.58 -6.95
C VAL A 218 10.85 0.81 -8.45
N ASN A 219 11.08 2.03 -8.88
CA ASN A 219 11.30 2.31 -10.29
C ASN A 219 12.49 1.50 -10.80
N LYS A 220 12.33 0.78 -11.92
CA LYS A 220 13.35 -0.14 -12.44
C LYS A 220 14.68 0.58 -12.71
N LYS A 221 14.62 1.76 -13.30
CA LYS A 221 15.83 2.54 -13.59
C LYS A 221 16.59 2.90 -12.30
N PHE A 222 15.87 3.33 -11.25
CA PHE A 222 16.49 3.62 -9.96
C PHE A 222 17.12 2.35 -9.35
N ALA A 223 16.43 1.21 -9.39
CA ALA A 223 16.95 -0.05 -8.89
C ALA A 223 18.23 -0.51 -9.61
N GLU A 224 18.34 -0.27 -10.92
CA GLU A 224 19.52 -0.60 -11.71
C GLU A 224 20.68 0.37 -11.49
N GLU A 225 20.42 1.68 -11.45
CA GLU A 225 21.45 2.73 -11.35
C GLU A 225 21.92 2.96 -9.90
N HIS A 226 21.10 2.64 -8.89
CA HIS A 226 21.35 2.93 -7.46
C HIS A 226 21.15 1.69 -6.57
N ASN A 227 21.59 0.52 -7.04
CA ASN A 227 21.36 -0.76 -6.38
C ASN A 227 21.83 -0.77 -4.91
N GLU A 228 23.08 -0.32 -4.62
CA GLU A 228 23.60 -0.27 -3.25
C GLU A 228 22.83 0.68 -2.36
N THR A 229 22.42 1.84 -2.87
CA THR A 229 21.61 2.81 -2.17
C THR A 229 20.22 2.26 -1.86
N LEU A 230 19.65 1.48 -2.79
CA LEU A 230 18.38 0.81 -2.58
C LEU A 230 18.46 -0.23 -1.46
N HIS A 231 19.50 -1.06 -1.41
CA HIS A 231 19.71 -1.99 -0.29
C HIS A 231 19.76 -1.27 1.06
N LYS A 232 20.51 -0.16 1.14
CA LYS A 232 20.55 0.66 2.36
C LYS A 232 19.18 1.25 2.71
N PHE A 233 18.40 1.68 1.70
CA PHE A 233 17.03 2.15 1.93
C PHE A 233 16.15 1.05 2.51
N LEU A 234 16.24 -0.17 1.98
CA LEU A 234 15.48 -1.33 2.47
C LEU A 234 15.87 -1.70 3.91
N ASP A 235 17.16 -1.62 4.24
CA ASP A 235 17.65 -1.82 5.61
C ASP A 235 17.09 -0.77 6.58
N GLU A 236 17.09 0.50 6.20
CA GLU A 236 16.52 1.59 7.02
C GLU A 236 15.00 1.46 7.14
N TYR A 237 14.30 1.06 6.06
CA TYR A 237 12.87 0.78 6.13
C TYR A 237 12.57 -0.41 7.06
N SER A 238 13.39 -1.47 7.03
CA SER A 238 13.26 -2.61 7.95
C SER A 238 13.38 -2.18 9.42
N LYS A 239 14.33 -1.29 9.73
CA LYS A 239 14.47 -0.72 11.08
C LYS A 239 13.23 0.12 11.45
N ALA A 240 12.74 0.96 10.53
CA ALA A 240 11.56 1.78 10.73
C ALA A 240 10.30 0.93 10.94
N TRP A 241 10.15 -0.19 10.20
CA TRP A 241 9.14 -1.19 10.42
C TRP A 241 9.23 -1.79 11.83
N GLY A 242 10.42 -2.21 12.25
CA GLY A 242 10.67 -2.74 13.60
C GLY A 242 10.28 -1.75 14.70
N LEU A 243 10.66 -0.47 14.55
CA LEU A 243 10.25 0.59 15.48
C LEU A 243 8.73 0.80 15.50
N THR A 244 8.08 0.69 14.36
CA THR A 244 6.61 0.83 14.26
C THR A 244 5.90 -0.21 15.14
N ILE A 245 6.35 -1.45 15.09
CA ILE A 245 5.75 -2.54 15.88
C ILE A 245 6.14 -2.45 17.35
N ALA A 246 7.41 -2.13 17.64
CA ALA A 246 7.91 -2.06 19.01
C ALA A 246 7.38 -0.85 19.80
N LEU A 247 7.15 0.28 19.12
CA LEU A 247 6.79 1.56 19.72
C LEU A 247 5.55 2.19 19.06
N PRO A 248 4.37 1.54 19.12
CA PRO A 248 3.18 1.99 18.39
C PRO A 248 2.73 3.40 18.74
N ALA A 249 2.83 3.79 20.02
CA ALA A 249 2.43 5.13 20.48
C ALA A 249 3.36 6.22 19.94
N GLN A 250 4.66 5.96 19.88
CA GLN A 250 5.64 6.90 19.33
C GLN A 250 5.45 7.03 17.81
N SER A 251 5.31 5.92 17.10
CA SER A 251 5.06 5.91 15.66
C SER A 251 3.77 6.64 15.30
N ALA A 252 2.75 6.53 16.15
CA ALA A 252 1.50 7.26 15.99
C ALA A 252 1.67 8.79 16.13
N GLN A 253 2.48 9.25 17.09
CA GLN A 253 2.82 10.67 17.24
C GLN A 253 3.59 11.21 16.03
N LEU A 254 4.47 10.40 15.43
CA LEU A 254 5.20 10.77 14.22
C LEU A 254 4.25 10.90 13.00
N CYS A 255 3.24 10.06 12.88
CA CYS A 255 2.23 10.20 11.82
C CYS A 255 1.49 11.54 11.92
N GLU A 256 1.20 12.01 13.12
CA GLU A 256 0.58 13.31 13.36
C GLU A 256 1.56 14.46 13.13
N LYS A 257 2.81 14.35 13.62
CA LYS A 257 3.90 15.31 13.40
C LYS A 257 4.14 15.59 11.91
N TYR A 258 4.13 14.56 11.08
CA TYR A 258 4.37 14.66 9.65
C TYR A 258 3.08 14.82 8.81
N ASP A 259 1.94 15.06 9.48
CA ASP A 259 0.65 15.26 8.81
C ASP A 259 0.33 14.17 7.78
N LEU A 260 0.43 12.91 8.20
CA LEU A 260 0.14 11.77 7.32
C LEU A 260 -1.38 11.47 7.21
N GLY A 261 -2.22 12.38 7.67
CA GLY A 261 -3.67 12.30 7.54
C GLY A 261 -4.33 11.26 8.48
N LEU A 262 -3.59 10.75 9.47
CA LEU A 262 -4.05 9.74 10.42
C LEU A 262 -3.90 10.25 11.86
N PRO A 263 -4.99 10.35 12.66
CA PRO A 263 -4.90 10.75 14.07
C PRO A 263 -4.08 9.76 14.89
N SER A 264 -3.20 10.25 15.77
CA SER A 264 -2.30 9.40 16.56
C SER A 264 -3.04 8.36 17.41
N ALA A 265 -4.18 8.72 18.01
CA ALA A 265 -5.01 7.78 18.76
C ALA A 265 -5.54 6.60 17.93
N VAL A 266 -5.80 6.82 16.64
CA VAL A 266 -6.20 5.76 15.70
C VAL A 266 -5.02 4.89 15.35
N VAL A 267 -3.90 5.51 14.93
CA VAL A 267 -2.68 4.81 14.50
C VAL A 267 -2.18 3.88 15.60
N SER A 268 -2.06 4.37 16.82
CA SER A 268 -1.59 3.56 17.97
C SER A 268 -2.43 2.28 18.19
N LYS A 269 -3.75 2.36 17.95
CA LYS A 269 -4.67 1.20 18.09
C LYS A 269 -4.70 0.31 16.86
N SER A 270 -4.40 0.84 15.67
CA SER A 270 -4.44 0.08 14.41
C SER A 270 -3.15 -0.72 14.17
N ILE A 271 -1.98 -0.24 14.59
CA ILE A 271 -0.70 -0.90 14.35
C ILE A 271 -0.74 -2.39 14.74
N PRO A 272 -1.20 -2.82 15.92
CA PRO A 272 -1.24 -4.24 16.29
C PRO A 272 -2.17 -5.10 15.43
N LYS A 273 -3.05 -4.47 14.64
CA LYS A 273 -4.06 -5.14 13.80
C LYS A 273 -3.73 -5.06 12.30
N THR A 274 -2.68 -4.32 11.94
CA THR A 274 -2.39 -4.03 10.53
C THR A 274 -1.62 -5.14 9.83
N ASN A 275 -1.11 -6.13 10.58
CA ASN A 275 -0.35 -7.26 10.05
C ASN A 275 0.86 -6.81 9.22
N TYR A 276 1.64 -5.88 9.78
CA TYR A 276 2.88 -5.41 9.17
C TYR A 276 3.93 -6.51 9.11
N VAL A 277 4.56 -6.64 7.97
CA VAL A 277 5.71 -7.52 7.73
C VAL A 277 6.78 -6.78 6.95
N PHE A 278 7.99 -7.31 6.97
CA PHE A 278 9.04 -6.93 6.03
C PHE A 278 9.72 -8.21 5.55
N ILE A 279 9.37 -8.61 4.34
CA ILE A 279 9.86 -9.84 3.70
C ILE A 279 10.38 -9.45 2.32
N SER A 280 11.64 -9.80 1.98
CA SER A 280 12.17 -9.49 0.65
C SER A 280 11.26 -10.06 -0.45
N ALA A 281 11.21 -9.41 -1.59
CA ALA A 281 10.36 -9.89 -2.69
C ALA A 281 10.78 -11.30 -3.13
N LYS A 282 12.06 -11.62 -3.05
CA LYS A 282 12.59 -12.94 -3.38
C LYS A 282 12.10 -14.01 -2.40
N ASP A 283 12.16 -13.74 -1.09
CA ASP A 283 11.70 -14.68 -0.07
C ASP A 283 10.17 -14.80 -0.06
N GLY A 284 9.46 -13.73 -0.38
CA GLY A 284 8.00 -13.68 -0.48
C GLY A 284 7.43 -14.09 -1.83
N LYS A 285 8.26 -14.50 -2.80
CA LYS A 285 7.85 -14.78 -4.17
C LYS A 285 6.70 -15.77 -4.26
N GLU A 286 6.79 -16.90 -3.57
CA GLU A 286 5.75 -17.94 -3.59
C GLU A 286 4.39 -17.40 -3.12
N SER A 287 4.38 -16.61 -2.05
CA SER A 287 3.18 -15.98 -1.52
C SER A 287 2.60 -14.94 -2.49
N ILE A 288 3.46 -14.15 -3.16
CA ILE A 288 3.06 -13.19 -4.19
C ILE A 288 2.45 -13.94 -5.39
N GLU A 289 3.13 -14.95 -5.94
CA GLU A 289 2.65 -15.70 -7.11
C GLU A 289 1.33 -16.40 -6.82
N LYS A 290 1.15 -16.93 -5.62
CA LYS A 290 -0.09 -17.59 -5.20
C LYS A 290 -1.28 -16.63 -5.28
N ILE A 291 -1.20 -15.46 -4.65
CA ILE A 291 -2.32 -14.51 -4.66
C ILE A 291 -2.56 -13.93 -6.06
N LEU A 292 -1.50 -13.69 -6.84
CA LEU A 292 -1.61 -13.24 -8.22
C LEU A 292 -2.26 -14.29 -9.13
N SER A 293 -1.97 -15.58 -8.92
CA SER A 293 -2.60 -16.68 -9.64
C SER A 293 -4.10 -16.72 -9.38
N ILE A 294 -4.52 -16.62 -8.13
CA ILE A 294 -5.94 -16.55 -7.73
C ILE A 294 -6.64 -15.38 -8.45
N PHE A 295 -6.03 -14.20 -8.45
CA PHE A 295 -6.61 -13.03 -9.10
C PHE A 295 -6.61 -13.14 -10.63
N MET A 296 -5.59 -13.75 -11.21
CA MET A 296 -5.52 -14.02 -12.65
C MET A 296 -6.61 -14.99 -13.12
N GLU A 297 -6.95 -16.01 -12.33
CA GLU A 297 -8.06 -16.92 -12.60
C GLU A 297 -9.42 -16.21 -12.58
N LEU A 298 -9.61 -15.25 -11.67
CA LEU A 298 -10.84 -14.44 -11.62
C LEU A 298 -10.92 -13.48 -12.80
N ASN A 299 -9.82 -12.80 -13.09
CA ASN A 299 -9.70 -11.83 -14.16
C ASN A 299 -8.23 -11.66 -14.60
N PRO A 300 -7.83 -12.19 -15.76
CA PRO A 300 -6.45 -12.07 -16.25
C PRO A 300 -5.92 -10.63 -16.28
N SER A 301 -6.79 -9.64 -16.52
CA SER A 301 -6.36 -8.23 -16.56
C SER A 301 -6.00 -7.66 -15.18
N SER A 302 -6.34 -8.36 -14.10
CA SER A 302 -6.02 -7.95 -12.72
C SER A 302 -4.53 -7.86 -12.47
N VAL A 303 -3.74 -8.70 -13.15
CA VAL A 303 -2.28 -8.83 -13.04
C VAL A 303 -1.55 -8.49 -14.34
N GLY A 304 -2.26 -8.00 -15.38
CA GLY A 304 -1.69 -7.72 -16.70
C GLY A 304 -1.53 -8.95 -17.59
N ALA A 305 -2.49 -9.87 -17.51
CA ALA A 305 -2.70 -11.07 -18.34
C ALA A 305 -1.67 -12.21 -18.16
N LYS A 306 -0.69 -12.06 -17.30
CA LYS A 306 0.29 -13.11 -16.96
C LYS A 306 0.88 -12.87 -15.58
N LEU A 307 1.46 -13.90 -14.98
CA LEU A 307 2.30 -13.72 -13.80
C LEU A 307 3.59 -12.97 -14.17
N PRO A 308 4.13 -12.14 -13.27
CA PRO A 308 5.43 -11.53 -13.48
C PRO A 308 6.54 -12.59 -13.59
N ASP A 309 7.58 -12.28 -14.37
CA ASP A 309 8.79 -13.11 -14.43
C ASP A 309 9.77 -12.77 -13.29
N GLU A 310 10.94 -13.45 -13.29
CA GLU A 310 11.96 -13.31 -12.23
C GLU A 310 12.46 -11.87 -12.03
N GLU A 311 12.49 -11.05 -13.09
CA GLU A 311 12.97 -9.67 -13.02
C GLU A 311 12.02 -8.75 -12.21
N PHE A 312 10.80 -9.20 -11.92
CA PHE A 312 9.89 -8.47 -11.06
C PHE A 312 10.36 -8.45 -9.60
N TYR A 313 11.01 -9.50 -9.16
CA TYR A 313 11.44 -9.69 -7.78
C TYR A 313 12.86 -9.16 -7.60
N PHE A 314 12.98 -7.98 -7.01
CA PHE A 314 14.27 -7.38 -6.68
C PHE A 314 15.04 -8.28 -5.70
N ASN A 315 16.35 -8.42 -5.94
CA ASN A 315 17.24 -9.33 -5.20
C ASN A 315 18.17 -8.56 -4.26
#